data_2d329f6afb53216c4673a1da2cbee5cd
#
_entry.id   2d329f6afb53216c4673a1da2cbee5cd
#
_cell.length_a   1.000
_cell.length_b   1.000
_cell.length_c   1.000
_cell.angle_alpha   90.00
_cell.angle_beta   90.00
_cell.angle_gamma   90.00
#
_symmetry.space_group_name_H-M   'P 1'
#
loop_
_entity.id
_entity.type
_entity.pdbx_description
1 polymer ?
#
loop_
_entity_poly.entity_id
_entity_poly.type
_entity_poly.pdbx_seq_one_letter_code
_entity_poly.pdbx_strand_id
1 'polypeptide(L)'
;PFGKSGIKFLKKGYNSSIETNEKAFPFNDLQFDTVILSHCLEFSNRLDLVISEIWRVLKGQGKIFLIIPNAFSFWGILESPPFGKCRPFSKKQINELLLSNGFDEIKINFCIYFPPSNNKLILNNYEIIEYLGKIIFKNFGGIMLVEATKFNYAIPKNKLKAYKYKLPKVSIQQQI
;
A
#
# COMPACT_ATOMS: atom_id res chain seq x y z
N PRO A 1 10.11 -19.81 5.32
CA PRO A 1 9.65 -19.86 3.94
C PRO A 1 8.49 -18.88 3.86
N PHE A 2 8.76 -17.65 3.38
CA PHE A 2 7.71 -16.71 3.05
C PHE A 2 7.05 -17.25 1.78
N GLY A 3 5.99 -18.03 1.98
CA GLY A 3 5.25 -18.63 0.91
C GLY A 3 4.28 -17.64 0.30
N LYS A 4 4.20 -17.73 -1.00
CA LYS A 4 3.09 -17.35 -1.89
C LYS A 4 2.22 -16.20 -1.39
N SER A 5 2.31 -15.06 -2.04
CA SER A 5 1.42 -13.92 -1.83
C SER A 5 -0.04 -14.36 -2.03
N GLY A 6 -0.71 -14.67 -0.94
CA GLY A 6 -2.14 -14.96 -0.94
C GLY A 6 -2.92 -13.70 -0.67
N ILE A 7 -3.72 -13.25 -1.61
CA ILE A 7 -4.69 -12.19 -1.38
C ILE A 7 -5.92 -12.82 -0.75
N LYS A 8 -6.25 -12.43 0.49
CA LYS A 8 -7.46 -12.90 1.16
C LYS A 8 -8.61 -11.95 0.86
N PHE A 9 -9.69 -12.49 0.34
CA PHE A 9 -10.93 -11.76 0.16
C PHE A 9 -11.95 -12.21 1.21
N LEU A 10 -12.45 -11.27 1.98
CA LEU A 10 -13.50 -11.52 2.97
C LEU A 10 -14.85 -11.14 2.36
N LYS A 11 -15.71 -12.11 2.12
CA LYS A 11 -17.12 -11.86 1.82
C LYS A 11 -17.89 -11.81 3.15
N LYS A 12 -18.78 -10.82 3.31
CA LYS A 12 -19.61 -10.67 4.52
C LYS A 12 -20.35 -11.99 4.81
N GLY A 13 -20.04 -12.62 5.94
CA GLY A 13 -20.69 -13.85 6.41
C GLY A 13 -19.98 -15.17 6.11
N TYR A 14 -18.83 -15.17 5.40
CA TYR A 14 -18.08 -16.39 5.15
C TYR A 14 -16.56 -16.15 5.29
N ASN A 15 -15.89 -17.04 6.03
CA ASN A 15 -14.42 -17.10 6.05
C ASN A 15 -13.91 -17.77 4.77
N SER A 16 -13.98 -17.08 3.65
CA SER A 16 -13.46 -17.58 2.38
C SER A 16 -12.09 -16.97 2.12
N SER A 17 -11.07 -17.79 2.00
CA SER A 17 -9.76 -17.36 1.50
C SER A 17 -9.53 -18.01 0.14
N ILE A 18 -9.13 -17.19 -0.83
CA ILE A 18 -8.76 -17.63 -2.16
C ILE A 18 -7.29 -17.26 -2.36
N GLU A 19 -6.45 -18.24 -2.69
CA GLU A 19 -5.11 -17.97 -3.17
C GLU A 19 -5.21 -17.61 -4.66
N THR A 20 -4.70 -16.45 -5.04
CA THR A 20 -4.71 -16.01 -6.43
C THR A 20 -3.35 -15.49 -6.86
N ASN A 21 -3.15 -15.48 -8.17
CA ASN A 21 -1.97 -14.90 -8.78
C ASN A 21 -2.18 -13.37 -8.94
N GLU A 22 -1.13 -12.59 -8.76
CA GLU A 22 -1.12 -11.14 -8.96
C GLU A 22 -1.54 -10.71 -10.38
N LYS A 23 -1.48 -11.62 -11.36
CA LYS A 23 -1.73 -11.32 -12.78
C LYS A 23 -3.20 -11.41 -13.19
N ALA A 24 -4.00 -12.19 -12.44
CA ALA A 24 -5.41 -12.38 -12.78
C ALA A 24 -6.18 -12.80 -11.53
N PHE A 25 -7.09 -11.97 -11.08
CA PHE A 25 -7.98 -12.32 -9.97
C PHE A 25 -9.16 -13.16 -10.49
N PRO A 26 -9.55 -14.23 -9.77
CA PRO A 26 -10.66 -15.09 -10.18
C PRO A 26 -12.04 -14.46 -9.90
N PHE A 27 -12.19 -13.19 -10.26
CA PHE A 27 -13.40 -12.40 -10.07
C PHE A 27 -13.83 -11.74 -11.36
N ASN A 28 -15.14 -11.54 -11.49
CA ASN A 28 -15.72 -10.81 -12.61
C ASN A 28 -15.39 -9.31 -12.53
N ASP A 29 -15.47 -8.65 -13.67
CA ASP A 29 -15.36 -7.20 -13.75
C ASP A 29 -16.48 -6.54 -12.93
N LEU A 30 -16.19 -5.38 -12.34
CA LEU A 30 -17.15 -4.54 -11.63
C LEU A 30 -17.91 -5.30 -10.50
N GLN A 31 -17.23 -6.20 -9.81
CA GLN A 31 -17.87 -7.05 -8.79
C GLN A 31 -17.92 -6.42 -7.40
N PHE A 32 -16.91 -5.61 -7.04
CA PHE A 32 -16.74 -5.11 -5.67
C PHE A 32 -16.96 -3.61 -5.56
N ASP A 33 -17.59 -3.18 -4.45
CA ASP A 33 -17.70 -1.76 -4.09
C ASP A 33 -16.44 -1.25 -3.41
N THR A 34 -15.73 -2.13 -2.71
CA THR A 34 -14.51 -1.79 -1.95
C THR A 34 -13.51 -2.93 -1.99
N VAL A 35 -12.23 -2.58 -2.18
CA VAL A 35 -11.09 -3.49 -2.07
C VAL A 35 -10.12 -2.94 -1.05
N ILE A 36 -9.67 -3.78 -0.13
CA ILE A 36 -8.69 -3.44 0.91
C ILE A 36 -7.44 -4.29 0.70
N LEU A 37 -6.29 -3.64 0.53
CA LEU A 37 -4.98 -4.29 0.50
C LEU A 37 -4.21 -3.94 1.76
N SER A 38 -3.93 -4.94 2.57
CA SER A 38 -3.10 -4.79 3.76
C SER A 38 -1.77 -5.49 3.53
N HIS A 39 -0.69 -4.73 3.56
CA HIS A 39 0.68 -5.25 3.43
C HIS A 39 0.87 -6.21 2.25
N CYS A 40 0.39 -5.80 1.07
CA CYS A 40 0.42 -6.61 -0.15
C CYS A 40 1.37 -6.02 -1.21
N LEU A 41 1.28 -4.71 -1.45
CA LEU A 41 2.01 -4.06 -2.55
C LEU A 41 3.53 -4.09 -2.36
N GLU A 42 4.00 -4.01 -1.12
CA GLU A 42 5.43 -4.01 -0.78
C GLU A 42 6.16 -5.30 -1.14
N PHE A 43 5.41 -6.38 -1.33
CA PHE A 43 5.95 -7.69 -1.71
C PHE A 43 5.71 -8.02 -3.19
N SER A 44 4.94 -7.20 -3.90
CA SER A 44 4.66 -7.41 -5.32
C SER A 44 5.79 -6.91 -6.22
N ASN A 45 6.15 -7.72 -7.21
CA ASN A 45 7.09 -7.34 -8.26
C ASN A 45 6.41 -6.64 -9.45
N ARG A 46 5.08 -6.67 -9.53
CA ARG A 46 4.28 -6.21 -10.67
C ARG A 46 3.11 -5.32 -10.22
N LEU A 47 3.45 -4.18 -9.61
CA LEU A 47 2.49 -3.22 -9.02
C LEU A 47 1.39 -2.81 -10.00
N ASP A 48 1.78 -2.52 -11.25
CA ASP A 48 0.82 -2.09 -12.28
C ASP A 48 -0.23 -3.15 -12.57
N LEU A 49 0.16 -4.43 -12.59
CA LEU A 49 -0.79 -5.53 -12.80
C LEU A 49 -1.75 -5.70 -11.62
N VAL A 50 -1.24 -5.63 -10.39
CA VAL A 50 -2.08 -5.72 -9.19
C VAL A 50 -3.11 -4.59 -9.19
N ILE A 51 -2.66 -3.36 -9.40
CA ILE A 51 -3.55 -2.19 -9.37
C ILE A 51 -4.54 -2.21 -10.54
N SER A 52 -4.12 -2.64 -11.74
CA SER A 52 -5.03 -2.78 -12.89
C SER A 52 -6.10 -3.84 -12.67
N GLU A 53 -5.76 -4.98 -12.05
CA GLU A 53 -6.73 -6.02 -11.69
C GLU A 53 -7.72 -5.53 -10.62
N ILE A 54 -7.24 -4.79 -9.62
CA ILE A 54 -8.11 -4.16 -8.64
C ILE A 54 -9.06 -3.18 -9.31
N TRP A 55 -8.55 -2.38 -10.24
CA TRP A 55 -9.37 -1.45 -11.00
C TRP A 55 -10.44 -2.19 -11.82
N ARG A 56 -10.10 -3.32 -12.45
CA ARG A 56 -11.04 -4.15 -13.22
C ARG A 56 -12.20 -4.66 -12.36
N VAL A 57 -11.88 -5.22 -11.19
CA VAL A 57 -12.89 -5.84 -10.31
C VAL A 57 -13.71 -4.83 -9.48
N LEU A 58 -13.25 -3.60 -9.33
CA LEU A 58 -14.00 -2.53 -8.66
C LEU A 58 -15.10 -2.01 -9.56
N LYS A 59 -16.29 -1.79 -8.98
CA LYS A 59 -17.40 -1.06 -9.62
C LYS A 59 -16.99 0.37 -9.93
N GLY A 60 -17.75 1.06 -10.77
CA GLY A 60 -17.63 2.51 -10.95
C GLY A 60 -17.85 3.23 -9.61
N GLN A 61 -17.01 4.23 -9.30
CA GLN A 61 -16.96 4.90 -7.99
C GLN A 61 -16.58 3.99 -6.81
N GLY A 62 -16.15 2.73 -7.07
CA GLY A 62 -15.64 1.83 -6.04
C GLY A 62 -14.35 2.34 -5.43
N LYS A 63 -14.06 1.96 -4.20
CA LYS A 63 -12.95 2.46 -3.40
C LYS A 63 -11.86 1.42 -3.19
N ILE A 64 -10.62 1.86 -3.25
CA ILE A 64 -9.46 1.09 -2.82
C ILE A 64 -8.92 1.67 -1.51
N PHE A 65 -8.61 0.79 -0.55
CA PHE A 65 -7.88 1.13 0.65
C PHE A 65 -6.56 0.37 0.69
N LEU A 66 -5.46 1.08 0.90
CA LEU A 66 -4.13 0.50 1.01
C LEU A 66 -3.56 0.77 2.39
N ILE A 67 -2.96 -0.26 2.99
CA ILE A 67 -2.18 -0.18 4.23
C ILE A 67 -0.77 -0.60 3.85
N ILE A 68 0.15 0.35 3.80
CA ILE A 68 1.50 0.16 3.26
C ILE A 68 2.57 0.88 4.10
N PRO A 69 3.79 0.35 4.17
CA PRO A 69 4.88 0.99 4.89
C PRO A 69 5.35 2.28 4.21
N ASN A 70 5.68 3.28 5.02
CA ASN A 70 6.19 4.57 4.58
C ASN A 70 7.73 4.56 4.51
N ALA A 71 8.28 4.88 3.34
CA ALA A 71 9.73 4.94 3.12
C ALA A 71 10.45 6.00 3.98
N PHE A 72 9.76 7.07 4.36
CA PHE A 72 10.32 8.18 5.13
C PHE A 72 10.02 8.09 6.63
N SER A 73 9.62 6.92 7.12
CA SER A 73 9.36 6.72 8.55
C SER A 73 10.63 6.34 9.32
N PHE A 74 10.60 6.52 10.63
CA PHE A 74 11.64 5.98 11.51
C PHE A 74 11.79 4.47 11.39
N TRP A 75 10.69 3.75 11.12
CA TRP A 75 10.69 2.30 10.91
C TRP A 75 11.38 1.91 9.60
N GLY A 76 11.17 2.69 8.52
CA GLY A 76 11.79 2.44 7.22
C GLY A 76 13.29 2.80 7.21
N ILE A 77 13.68 3.87 7.90
CA ILE A 77 15.08 4.34 7.96
C ILE A 77 15.95 3.38 8.79
N LEU A 78 15.39 2.82 9.87
CA LEU A 78 16.13 1.91 10.77
C LEU A 78 16.19 0.47 10.26
N GLU A 79 15.60 0.18 9.09
CA GLU A 79 15.52 -1.17 8.51
C GLU A 79 15.07 -2.24 9.52
N SER A 80 14.29 -1.82 10.51
CA SER A 80 13.86 -2.69 11.61
C SER A 80 12.73 -3.62 11.20
N PRO A 81 12.70 -4.88 11.64
CA PRO A 81 11.52 -5.72 11.50
C PRO A 81 10.27 -5.03 12.09
N PRO A 82 9.08 -5.19 11.49
CA PRO A 82 8.76 -6.11 10.38
C PRO A 82 9.04 -5.59 8.96
N PHE A 83 9.47 -4.33 8.80
CA PHE A 83 9.54 -3.65 7.49
C PHE A 83 10.89 -3.79 6.77
N GLY A 84 11.94 -4.28 7.41
CA GLY A 84 13.31 -4.35 6.86
C GLY A 84 13.50 -5.24 5.62
N LYS A 85 12.51 -6.06 5.24
CA LYS A 85 12.57 -6.90 4.04
C LYS A 85 11.50 -6.54 2.99
N CYS A 86 10.72 -5.51 3.21
CA CYS A 86 9.70 -5.07 2.28
C CYS A 86 10.14 -3.82 1.52
N ARG A 87 9.45 -3.54 0.42
CA ARG A 87 9.67 -2.35 -0.39
C ARG A 87 8.78 -1.21 0.12
N PRO A 88 9.31 -0.26 0.90
CA PRO A 88 8.50 0.84 1.39
C PRO A 88 8.19 1.81 0.24
N PHE A 89 7.10 2.54 0.38
CA PHE A 89 6.64 3.52 -0.61
C PHE A 89 6.71 4.94 -0.07
N SER A 90 7.00 5.87 -0.95
CA SER A 90 6.80 7.29 -0.66
C SER A 90 5.37 7.71 -1.04
N LYS A 91 4.88 8.78 -0.37
CA LYS A 91 3.59 9.40 -0.71
C LYS A 91 3.48 9.73 -2.21
N LYS A 92 4.55 10.25 -2.81
CA LYS A 92 4.61 10.62 -4.23
C LYS A 92 4.45 9.39 -5.13
N GLN A 93 5.18 8.30 -4.84
CA GLN A 93 5.11 7.06 -5.63
C GLN A 93 3.71 6.46 -5.64
N ILE A 94 3.05 6.40 -4.46
CA ILE A 94 1.69 5.86 -4.38
C ILE A 94 0.69 6.75 -5.11
N ASN A 95 0.80 8.06 -4.95
CA ASN A 95 -0.08 8.99 -5.66
C ASN A 95 0.04 8.84 -7.19
N GLU A 96 1.27 8.79 -7.71
CA GLU A 96 1.54 8.58 -9.14
C GLU A 96 1.04 7.22 -9.62
N LEU A 97 1.25 6.15 -8.85
CA LEU A 97 0.79 4.80 -9.17
C LEU A 97 -0.74 4.76 -9.30
N LEU A 98 -1.46 5.32 -8.37
CA LEU A 98 -2.92 5.32 -8.37
C LEU A 98 -3.49 6.20 -9.49
N LEU A 99 -2.98 7.42 -9.66
CA LEU A 99 -3.42 8.32 -10.73
C LEU A 99 -3.19 7.71 -12.12
N SER A 100 -2.04 7.08 -12.36
CA SER A 100 -1.72 6.45 -13.64
C SER A 100 -2.62 5.25 -13.96
N ASN A 101 -3.19 4.62 -12.93
CA ASN A 101 -4.10 3.48 -13.07
C ASN A 101 -5.60 3.86 -12.96
N GLY A 102 -5.94 5.14 -13.05
CA GLY A 102 -7.34 5.60 -13.14
C GLY A 102 -8.07 5.71 -11.81
N PHE A 103 -7.34 5.91 -10.72
CA PHE A 103 -7.90 6.31 -9.44
C PHE A 103 -7.77 7.81 -9.23
N ASP A 104 -8.71 8.39 -8.49
CA ASP A 104 -8.78 9.80 -8.13
C ASP A 104 -9.17 9.95 -6.66
N GLU A 105 -9.37 11.20 -6.19
CA GLU A 105 -9.72 11.52 -4.81
C GLU A 105 -8.79 10.87 -3.78
N ILE A 106 -7.49 10.83 -4.08
CA ILE A 106 -6.50 10.12 -3.28
C ILE A 106 -6.27 10.84 -1.95
N LYS A 107 -6.63 10.18 -0.86
CA LYS A 107 -6.39 10.63 0.52
C LYS A 107 -5.33 9.77 1.17
N ILE A 108 -4.29 10.37 1.70
CA ILE A 108 -3.18 9.67 2.36
C ILE A 108 -3.05 10.18 3.78
N ASN A 109 -3.28 9.28 4.74
CA ASN A 109 -3.10 9.52 6.16
C ASN A 109 -1.92 8.69 6.66
N PHE A 110 -1.21 9.22 7.66
CA PHE A 110 -0.08 8.55 8.28
C PHE A 110 -0.43 8.14 9.71
N CYS A 111 0.08 7.00 10.13
CA CYS A 111 -0.06 6.49 11.50
C CYS A 111 1.20 5.76 11.92
N ILE A 112 1.29 5.41 13.22
CA ILE A 112 2.44 4.79 13.85
C ILE A 112 3.65 5.71 13.82
N TYR A 113 3.57 6.80 14.57
CA TYR A 113 4.68 7.75 14.77
C TYR A 113 5.64 7.30 15.86
N PHE A 114 5.22 6.33 16.63
CA PHE A 114 6.01 5.72 17.68
C PHE A 114 7.26 5.04 17.08
N PRO A 115 8.47 5.32 17.58
CA PRO A 115 9.70 4.70 17.09
C PRO A 115 9.80 3.24 17.53
N PRO A 116 10.48 2.37 16.76
CA PRO A 116 10.76 1.01 17.17
C PRO A 116 11.69 1.04 18.41
N SER A 117 11.14 0.70 19.56
CA SER A 117 11.88 0.74 20.83
C SER A 117 11.40 -0.34 21.79
N ASN A 118 12.35 -0.98 22.46
CA ASN A 118 12.08 -1.91 23.56
C ASN A 118 12.13 -1.21 24.94
N ASN A 119 12.32 0.10 24.98
CA ASN A 119 12.39 0.86 26.22
C ASN A 119 10.99 1.00 26.84
N LYS A 120 10.83 0.48 28.06
CA LYS A 120 9.57 0.53 28.82
C LYS A 120 9.03 1.96 29.01
N LEU A 121 9.89 2.95 29.15
CA LEU A 121 9.47 4.35 29.30
C LEU A 121 8.81 4.88 28.02
N ILE A 122 9.33 4.50 26.86
CA ILE A 122 8.77 4.86 25.57
C ILE A 122 7.44 4.11 25.36
N LEU A 123 7.41 2.81 25.69
CA LEU A 123 6.22 1.97 25.57
C LEU A 123 5.07 2.45 26.47
N ASN A 124 5.38 2.88 27.68
CA ASN A 124 4.35 3.38 28.61
C ASN A 124 3.76 4.75 28.21
N ASN A 125 4.46 5.51 27.37
CA ASN A 125 4.03 6.83 26.92
C ASN A 125 3.68 6.86 25.43
N TYR A 126 3.33 5.71 24.84
CA TYR A 126 3.08 5.60 23.39
C TYR A 126 2.00 6.56 22.87
N GLU A 127 0.94 6.80 23.65
CA GLU A 127 -0.16 7.69 23.26
C GLU A 127 0.29 9.13 23.10
N ILE A 128 1.12 9.62 24.02
CA ILE A 128 1.67 10.98 23.98
C ILE A 128 2.62 11.13 22.80
N ILE A 129 3.47 10.12 22.58
CA ILE A 129 4.44 10.10 21.48
C ILE A 129 3.71 10.06 20.13
N GLU A 130 2.67 9.23 20.02
CA GLU A 130 1.83 9.14 18.81
C GLU A 130 1.12 10.47 18.52
N TYR A 131 0.55 11.10 19.55
CA TYR A 131 -0.12 12.39 19.43
C TYR A 131 0.86 13.52 19.01
N LEU A 132 1.98 13.63 19.68
CA LEU A 132 3.02 14.61 19.34
C LEU A 132 3.63 14.34 17.96
N GLY A 133 3.90 13.07 17.65
CA GLY A 133 4.41 12.65 16.36
C GLY A 133 3.49 13.06 15.21
N LYS A 134 2.18 12.88 15.38
CA LYS A 134 1.17 13.29 14.39
C LYS A 134 1.14 14.79 14.14
N ILE A 135 1.40 15.60 15.17
CA ILE A 135 1.42 17.08 15.06
C ILE A 135 2.73 17.56 14.43
N ILE A 136 3.87 17.08 14.94
CA ILE A 136 5.21 17.56 14.59
C ILE A 136 5.70 16.94 13.29
N PHE A 137 5.50 15.62 13.11
CA PHE A 137 6.07 14.80 12.03
C PHE A 137 5.02 14.26 11.06
N LYS A 138 4.08 15.10 10.61
CA LYS A 138 2.87 14.72 9.84
C LYS A 138 3.06 13.65 8.74
N ASN A 139 4.23 13.60 8.08
CA ASN A 139 4.49 12.71 6.96
C ASN A 139 5.46 11.55 7.31
N PHE A 140 5.84 11.40 8.58
CA PHE A 140 6.86 10.43 9.03
C PHE A 140 6.28 9.21 9.76
N GLY A 141 4.95 9.07 9.81
CA GLY A 141 4.34 7.87 10.37
C GLY A 141 4.83 6.60 9.67
N GLY A 142 4.94 5.49 10.41
CA GLY A 142 5.46 4.21 9.91
C GLY A 142 4.63 3.59 8.79
N ILE A 143 3.33 3.84 8.82
CA ILE A 143 2.36 3.30 7.87
C ILE A 143 1.59 4.43 7.20
N MET A 144 1.33 4.26 5.91
CA MET A 144 0.38 5.06 5.14
C MET A 144 -0.94 4.31 4.99
N LEU A 145 -2.04 4.98 5.36
CA LEU A 145 -3.41 4.59 5.05
C LEU A 145 -3.86 5.40 3.84
N VAL A 146 -4.06 4.74 2.72
CA VAL A 146 -4.42 5.36 1.46
C VAL A 146 -5.84 4.97 1.09
N GLU A 147 -6.68 5.95 0.81
CA GLU A 147 -8.00 5.78 0.20
C GLU A 147 -7.97 6.43 -1.18
N ALA A 148 -8.51 5.75 -2.19
CA ALA A 148 -8.72 6.34 -3.50
C ALA A 148 -10.01 5.80 -4.13
N THR A 149 -10.60 6.58 -5.03
CA THR A 149 -11.86 6.27 -5.71
C THR A 149 -11.57 5.91 -7.17
N LYS A 150 -12.17 4.84 -7.69
CA LYS A 150 -12.10 4.50 -9.11
C LYS A 150 -12.83 5.56 -9.93
N PHE A 151 -12.13 6.17 -10.88
CA PHE A 151 -12.71 7.16 -11.76
C PHE A 151 -13.67 6.53 -12.79
N ASN A 152 -14.83 7.14 -12.98
CA ASN A 152 -15.90 6.56 -13.81
C ASN A 152 -15.74 6.80 -15.32
N TYR A 153 -14.88 7.73 -15.72
CA TYR A 153 -14.71 8.07 -17.13
C TYR A 153 -13.46 7.42 -17.70
N ALA A 154 -13.55 6.88 -18.91
CA ALA A 154 -12.40 6.39 -19.65
C ALA A 154 -11.33 7.48 -19.69
N ILE A 155 -10.17 7.19 -19.12
CA ILE A 155 -9.03 8.10 -19.15
C ILE A 155 -8.71 8.36 -20.62
N PRO A 156 -8.70 9.61 -21.08
CA PRO A 156 -8.25 9.91 -22.44
C PRO A 156 -6.83 9.38 -22.60
N LYS A 157 -6.59 8.50 -23.57
CA LYS A 157 -5.31 7.84 -23.84
C LYS A 157 -4.12 8.82 -23.97
N ASN A 158 -4.38 10.11 -24.19
CA ASN A 158 -3.37 11.16 -24.29
C ASN A 158 -2.74 11.61 -22.94
N LYS A 159 -3.28 11.22 -21.78
CA LYS A 159 -2.64 11.46 -20.48
C LYS A 159 -1.78 10.30 -19.97
N LEU A 160 -1.82 9.16 -20.65
CA LEU A 160 -0.93 8.02 -20.41
C LEU A 160 0.45 8.20 -21.08
N LYS A 161 0.99 9.43 -21.11
CA LYS A 161 2.44 9.59 -21.33
C LYS A 161 3.12 8.91 -20.16
N ALA A 162 3.66 7.74 -20.46
CA ALA A 162 4.44 6.89 -19.63
C ALA A 162 5.29 7.66 -18.59
N TYR A 163 4.81 7.77 -17.37
CA TYR A 163 5.69 7.98 -16.24
C TYR A 163 6.53 6.72 -16.13
N LYS A 164 7.70 6.72 -16.76
CA LYS A 164 8.73 5.70 -16.55
C LYS A 164 9.07 5.74 -15.08
N TYR A 165 8.51 4.85 -14.28
CA TYR A 165 8.96 4.61 -12.94
C TYR A 165 10.43 4.20 -12.99
N LYS A 166 11.33 5.11 -12.65
CA LYS A 166 12.68 4.74 -12.24
C LYS A 166 12.53 4.06 -10.88
N LEU A 167 12.36 2.74 -10.92
CA LEU A 167 12.46 1.91 -9.73
C LEU A 167 13.83 2.14 -9.12
N PRO A 168 13.95 2.46 -7.82
CA PRO A 168 15.23 2.48 -7.17
C PRO A 168 15.85 1.09 -7.33
N LYS A 169 17.08 1.03 -7.83
CA LYS A 169 17.85 -0.21 -7.91
C LYS A 169 18.10 -0.68 -6.49
N VAL A 170 17.38 -1.69 -6.06
CA VAL A 170 17.73 -2.43 -4.85
C VAL A 170 18.94 -3.29 -5.24
N SER A 171 20.12 -2.92 -4.75
CA SER A 171 21.29 -3.79 -4.79
C SER A 171 21.04 -4.95 -3.84
N ILE A 172 20.64 -6.09 -4.39
CA ILE A 172 20.64 -7.36 -3.67
C ILE A 172 22.11 -7.74 -3.55
N GLN A 173 22.74 -7.47 -2.41
CA GLN A 173 23.98 -8.15 -2.06
C GLN A 173 23.63 -9.60 -1.78
N GLN A 174 23.93 -10.47 -2.74
CA GLN A 174 24.01 -11.90 -2.50
C GLN A 174 25.19 -12.12 -1.54
N GLN A 175 24.88 -12.41 -0.30
CA GLN A 175 25.86 -13.06 0.57
C GLN A 175 25.84 -14.56 0.23
N ILE A 176 26.96 -15.00 -0.33
CA ILE A 176 27.37 -16.39 -0.49
C ILE A 176 27.58 -17.04 0.89
#